data_1c39856d9b30e19f3c0807eae37ff825
#
_entry.id   1c39856d9b30e19f3c0807eae37ff825
#
_cell.length_a   1.000
_cell.length_b   1.000
_cell.length_c   1.000
_cell.angle_alpha   90.00
_cell.angle_beta   90.00
_cell.angle_gamma   90.00
#
_symmetry.space_group_name_H-M   'P 1'
#
loop_
_entity.id
_entity.type
_entity.pdbx_description
1 polymer ?
#
loop_
_entity_poly.entity_id
_entity_poly.type
_entity_poly.pdbx_seq_one_letter_code
_entity_poly.pdbx_strand_id
1 'polypeptide(L)'
;MQRPSVVILGAGFGGLTAARALAKRADVTLIDRHNYQTFLPLLYQVSTAGLAADHIAHPIRASLRGLPITFRMGSPIAINHSQKTVMLDSGEEFAFDHLVVALGSATADFGIPGVKEHALGMKSIQEALLIRGEVMRRFEDLCRFTDETRLGISVVGGGPTGVEMAGAIAELIRGPLKGDEPRAAAHMDIRIIEAGPRLLPSFSQSLSTRTARDLERLGVDVILNKAVQSVAPRKITFTNGEEVGSEITIWAAGVQGEPTIEKLNLPLSRKRIDCLDTLQVKGHPHIWAIGDNAGAIDAKGNLYPMVAPVAMQQARHVAKQIRALGEGKAISPFKYRDKGSMATIGRHKAVVEVGPIKMAGIPAWYAWLWLHLIYLLGGRNKIGTMADWTWNYLTFDRGNRHIMDGN
;
A
#
# COMPACT_ATOMS: atom_id res chain seq x y z
N MET A 1 7.32 3.16 -39.62
CA MET A 1 7.30 4.19 -38.56
C MET A 1 8.24 3.77 -37.45
N GLN A 2 9.07 4.65 -36.98
CA GLN A 2 9.95 4.42 -35.84
C GLN A 2 9.09 4.22 -34.58
N ARG A 3 9.46 3.29 -33.70
CA ARG A 3 8.75 3.07 -32.45
C ARG A 3 8.99 4.27 -31.53
N PRO A 4 7.95 4.82 -30.85
CA PRO A 4 8.18 5.90 -29.90
C PRO A 4 8.97 5.40 -28.68
N SER A 5 9.88 6.21 -28.18
CA SER A 5 10.58 5.98 -26.93
C SER A 5 9.64 6.33 -25.75
N VAL A 6 9.41 5.38 -24.86
CA VAL A 6 8.56 5.58 -23.69
C VAL A 6 9.33 5.28 -22.41
N VAL A 7 9.52 6.29 -21.58
CA VAL A 7 10.09 6.13 -20.24
C VAL A 7 8.95 6.04 -19.22
N ILE A 8 9.04 5.05 -18.32
CA ILE A 8 8.05 4.82 -17.25
C ILE A 8 8.76 4.89 -15.91
N LEU A 9 8.32 5.79 -15.04
CA LEU A 9 8.88 5.98 -13.70
C LEU A 9 8.00 5.25 -12.68
N GLY A 10 8.56 4.24 -12.03
CA GLY A 10 7.90 3.37 -11.05
C GLY A 10 7.45 2.03 -11.65
N ALA A 11 7.80 0.93 -10.98
CA ALA A 11 7.46 -0.44 -11.37
C ALA A 11 6.41 -1.09 -10.45
N GLY A 12 5.53 -0.26 -9.87
CA GLY A 12 4.35 -0.72 -9.14
C GLY A 12 3.27 -1.31 -10.06
N PHE A 13 2.03 -1.42 -9.55
CA PHE A 13 0.89 -1.96 -10.32
C PHE A 13 0.63 -1.21 -11.62
N GLY A 14 0.72 0.12 -11.59
CA GLY A 14 0.52 0.96 -12.78
C GLY A 14 1.66 0.79 -13.77
N GLY A 15 2.90 1.05 -13.36
CA GLY A 15 4.05 1.08 -14.25
C GLY A 15 4.34 -0.26 -14.92
N LEU A 16 4.33 -1.38 -14.20
CA LEU A 16 4.47 -2.72 -14.80
C LEU A 16 3.34 -3.03 -15.79
N THR A 17 2.10 -2.61 -15.49
CA THR A 17 0.98 -2.79 -16.41
C THR A 17 1.17 -1.96 -17.69
N ALA A 18 1.61 -0.70 -17.57
CA ALA A 18 1.89 0.18 -18.70
C ALA A 18 3.04 -0.36 -19.55
N ALA A 19 4.15 -0.76 -18.92
CA ALA A 19 5.32 -1.31 -19.60
C ALA A 19 4.95 -2.54 -20.45
N ARG A 20 4.23 -3.49 -19.88
CA ARG A 20 3.77 -4.70 -20.58
C ARG A 20 2.81 -4.38 -21.73
N ALA A 21 1.91 -3.41 -21.54
CA ALA A 21 0.95 -3.02 -22.58
C ALA A 21 1.61 -2.30 -23.77
N LEU A 22 2.74 -1.64 -23.55
CA LEU A 22 3.52 -0.90 -24.54
C LEU A 22 4.63 -1.73 -25.21
N ALA A 23 5.07 -2.83 -24.61
CA ALA A 23 6.29 -3.60 -24.95
C ALA A 23 6.44 -3.93 -26.45
N LYS A 24 5.33 -4.22 -27.16
CA LYS A 24 5.36 -4.57 -28.59
C LYS A 24 5.18 -3.37 -29.52
N ARG A 25 4.97 -2.17 -28.97
CA ARG A 25 4.56 -0.97 -29.73
C ARG A 25 5.49 0.23 -29.55
N ALA A 26 6.33 0.22 -28.51
CA ALA A 26 7.25 1.27 -28.16
C ALA A 26 8.59 0.69 -27.70
N ASP A 27 9.63 1.51 -27.70
CA ASP A 27 10.89 1.22 -27.03
C ASP A 27 10.76 1.67 -25.59
N VAL A 28 10.53 0.69 -24.69
CA VAL A 28 10.14 0.96 -23.29
C VAL A 28 11.34 0.87 -22.37
N THR A 29 11.60 1.94 -21.62
CA THR A 29 12.50 1.94 -20.46
C THR A 29 11.68 2.10 -19.18
N LEU A 30 11.74 1.09 -18.31
CA LEU A 30 11.10 1.09 -17.00
C LEU A 30 12.13 1.39 -15.92
N ILE A 31 11.86 2.39 -15.08
CA ILE A 31 12.78 2.86 -14.04
C ILE A 31 12.10 2.71 -12.68
N ASP A 32 12.80 2.13 -11.70
CA ASP A 32 12.34 2.05 -10.30
C ASP A 32 13.54 2.09 -9.36
N ARG A 33 13.35 2.66 -8.18
CA ARG A 33 14.37 2.71 -7.12
C ARG A 33 14.73 1.34 -6.56
N HIS A 34 13.82 0.37 -6.69
CA HIS A 34 14.02 -1.02 -6.26
C HIS A 34 14.12 -1.95 -7.47
N ASN A 35 14.82 -3.06 -7.31
CA ASN A 35 14.90 -4.12 -8.33
C ASN A 35 13.75 -5.15 -8.20
N TYR A 36 12.80 -4.91 -7.29
CA TYR A 36 11.64 -5.76 -7.03
C TYR A 36 10.35 -4.95 -6.91
N GLN A 37 9.25 -5.58 -7.27
CA GLN A 37 7.90 -5.06 -7.05
C GLN A 37 7.35 -5.68 -5.77
N THR A 38 6.81 -4.82 -4.87
CA THR A 38 6.13 -5.26 -3.65
C THR A 38 4.64 -5.42 -3.89
N PHE A 39 4.08 -6.56 -3.46
CA PHE A 39 2.64 -6.77 -3.44
C PHE A 39 2.05 -6.19 -2.15
N LEU A 40 1.82 -4.88 -2.16
CA LEU A 40 1.40 -4.08 -0.99
C LEU A 40 0.16 -4.63 -0.24
N PRO A 41 -0.84 -5.25 -0.88
CA PRO A 41 -2.01 -5.76 -0.15
C PRO A 41 -1.69 -6.84 0.90
N LEU A 42 -0.54 -7.51 0.82
CA LEU A 42 -0.10 -8.50 1.79
C LEU A 42 0.97 -7.99 2.78
N LEU A 43 1.29 -6.71 2.72
CA LEU A 43 2.38 -6.12 3.53
C LEU A 43 2.11 -6.24 5.04
N TYR A 44 0.86 -6.09 5.48
CA TYR A 44 0.47 -6.24 6.87
C TYR A 44 0.75 -7.67 7.42
N GLN A 45 0.73 -8.70 6.56
CA GLN A 45 1.07 -10.06 6.98
C GLN A 45 2.58 -10.23 7.22
N VAL A 46 3.42 -9.50 6.48
CA VAL A 46 4.86 -9.46 6.75
C VAL A 46 5.13 -8.78 8.09
N SER A 47 4.47 -7.64 8.36
CA SER A 47 4.63 -6.90 9.61
C SER A 47 4.11 -7.63 10.85
N THR A 48 3.31 -8.68 10.66
CA THR A 48 2.75 -9.50 11.75
C THR A 48 3.24 -10.96 11.70
N ALA A 49 4.40 -11.20 11.07
CA ALA A 49 5.03 -12.51 10.96
C ALA A 49 4.20 -13.60 10.23
N GLY A 50 3.12 -13.21 9.55
CA GLY A 50 2.23 -14.13 8.83
C GLY A 50 2.77 -14.59 7.47
N LEU A 51 3.68 -13.80 6.86
CA LEU A 51 4.34 -14.11 5.61
C LEU A 51 5.81 -13.72 5.65
N ALA A 52 6.65 -14.47 4.93
CA ALA A 52 8.01 -14.03 4.63
C ALA A 52 8.02 -12.84 3.65
N ALA A 53 8.94 -11.90 3.83
CA ALA A 53 9.01 -10.68 3.01
C ALA A 53 9.27 -10.98 1.52
N ASP A 54 10.06 -12.00 1.22
CA ASP A 54 10.38 -12.42 -0.15
C ASP A 54 9.19 -13.05 -0.88
N HIS A 55 8.16 -13.52 -0.17
CA HIS A 55 6.93 -14.03 -0.79
C HIS A 55 6.08 -12.92 -1.42
N ILE A 56 6.23 -11.67 -1.00
CA ILE A 56 5.52 -10.52 -1.57
C ILE A 56 6.42 -9.60 -2.41
N ALA A 57 7.71 -9.89 -2.47
CA ALA A 57 8.69 -9.19 -3.30
C ALA A 57 8.97 -10.00 -4.57
N HIS A 58 8.71 -9.42 -5.74
CA HIS A 58 8.96 -10.11 -7.01
C HIS A 58 9.99 -9.33 -7.84
N PRO A 59 11.12 -9.98 -8.28
CA PRO A 59 12.14 -9.29 -9.08
C PRO A 59 11.54 -8.70 -10.37
N ILE A 60 11.76 -7.41 -10.60
CA ILE A 60 11.22 -6.71 -11.78
C ILE A 60 11.73 -7.36 -13.07
N ARG A 61 13.03 -7.67 -13.16
CA ARG A 61 13.61 -8.32 -14.34
C ARG A 61 12.97 -9.68 -14.64
N ALA A 62 12.55 -10.43 -13.62
CA ALA A 62 11.82 -11.69 -13.81
C ALA A 62 10.42 -11.43 -14.39
N SER A 63 9.76 -10.37 -13.97
CA SER A 63 8.48 -9.91 -14.52
C SER A 63 8.53 -9.47 -15.98
N LEU A 64 9.71 -9.08 -16.45
CA LEU A 64 9.93 -8.57 -17.81
C LEU A 64 10.55 -9.60 -18.76
N ARG A 65 10.83 -10.81 -18.28
CA ARG A 65 11.48 -11.86 -19.09
C ARG A 65 10.69 -12.14 -20.39
N GLY A 66 11.41 -12.13 -21.51
CA GLY A 66 10.82 -12.34 -22.83
C GLY A 66 10.09 -11.13 -23.42
N LEU A 67 10.12 -9.98 -22.75
CA LEU A 67 9.59 -8.73 -23.27
C LEU A 67 10.72 -7.77 -23.68
N PRO A 68 10.58 -7.02 -24.77
CA PRO A 68 11.56 -6.00 -25.20
C PRO A 68 11.42 -4.74 -24.35
N ILE A 69 11.72 -4.83 -23.06
CA ILE A 69 11.67 -3.74 -22.10
C ILE A 69 13.01 -3.63 -21.40
N THR A 70 13.60 -2.45 -21.41
CA THR A 70 14.80 -2.12 -20.66
C THR A 70 14.42 -1.74 -19.23
N PHE A 71 15.03 -2.36 -18.22
CA PHE A 71 14.89 -1.96 -16.83
C PHE A 71 16.14 -1.26 -16.32
N ARG A 72 15.96 -0.12 -15.65
CA ARG A 72 17.00 0.62 -14.94
C ARG A 72 16.59 0.83 -13.49
N MET A 73 17.52 0.55 -12.57
CA MET A 73 17.33 0.84 -11.15
C MET A 73 17.85 2.26 -10.88
N GLY A 74 17.02 3.10 -10.28
CA GLY A 74 17.35 4.48 -9.94
C GLY A 74 16.12 5.30 -9.59
N SER A 75 16.32 6.47 -9.03
CA SER A 75 15.27 7.42 -8.67
C SER A 75 15.32 8.64 -9.58
N PRO A 76 14.19 9.10 -10.16
CA PRO A 76 14.17 10.32 -10.94
C PRO A 76 14.39 11.53 -10.04
N ILE A 77 15.25 12.44 -10.45
CA ILE A 77 15.55 13.69 -9.71
C ILE A 77 15.13 14.94 -10.45
N ALA A 78 15.03 14.90 -11.79
CA ALA A 78 14.63 16.04 -12.60
C ALA A 78 14.05 15.60 -13.95
N ILE A 79 13.21 16.45 -14.54
CA ILE A 79 12.76 16.36 -15.93
C ILE A 79 13.19 17.64 -16.66
N ASN A 80 13.90 17.48 -17.76
CA ASN A 80 14.14 18.55 -18.71
C ASN A 80 13.02 18.56 -19.76
N HIS A 81 12.08 19.48 -19.62
CA HIS A 81 10.92 19.54 -20.49
C HIS A 81 11.23 19.96 -21.93
N SER A 82 12.24 20.79 -22.14
CA SER A 82 12.65 21.26 -23.47
C SER A 82 13.37 20.20 -24.28
N GLN A 83 14.25 19.44 -23.63
CA GLN A 83 15.00 18.34 -24.24
C GLN A 83 14.25 17.01 -24.18
N LYS A 84 13.16 16.94 -23.44
CA LYS A 84 12.41 15.70 -23.16
C LYS A 84 13.31 14.59 -22.60
N THR A 85 14.08 14.91 -21.57
CA THR A 85 14.90 13.94 -20.86
C THR A 85 14.51 13.87 -19.39
N VAL A 86 14.70 12.70 -18.78
CA VAL A 86 14.59 12.48 -17.33
C VAL A 86 15.96 12.09 -16.80
N MET A 87 16.39 12.76 -15.73
CA MET A 87 17.66 12.50 -15.04
C MET A 87 17.43 11.68 -13.79
N LEU A 88 18.28 10.67 -13.56
CA LEU A 88 18.29 9.84 -12.37
C LEU A 88 19.33 10.34 -11.34
N ASP A 89 19.21 9.85 -10.12
CA ASP A 89 20.15 10.04 -9.01
C ASP A 89 21.57 9.52 -9.31
N SER A 90 21.71 8.59 -10.26
CA SER A 90 23.00 8.12 -10.80
C SER A 90 23.67 9.09 -11.77
N GLY A 91 22.97 10.14 -12.23
CA GLY A 91 23.40 11.03 -13.30
C GLY A 91 23.08 10.54 -14.72
N GLU A 92 22.51 9.33 -14.87
CA GLU A 92 22.05 8.86 -16.18
C GLU A 92 20.84 9.68 -16.66
N GLU A 93 20.83 9.99 -17.96
CA GLU A 93 19.71 10.67 -18.61
C GLU A 93 19.04 9.77 -19.66
N PHE A 94 17.71 9.84 -19.71
CA PHE A 94 16.90 9.08 -20.65
C PHE A 94 15.99 10.02 -21.44
N ALA A 95 16.17 10.03 -22.75
CA ALA A 95 15.29 10.77 -23.66
C ALA A 95 13.97 10.00 -23.88
N PHE A 96 12.89 10.73 -24.09
CA PHE A 96 11.57 10.14 -24.29
C PHE A 96 10.72 10.91 -25.31
N ASP A 97 9.92 10.21 -26.08
CA ASP A 97 8.78 10.78 -26.81
C ASP A 97 7.58 10.90 -25.86
N HIS A 98 7.41 9.92 -24.95
CA HIS A 98 6.40 9.94 -23.90
C HIS A 98 6.99 9.52 -22.55
N LEU A 99 6.59 10.23 -21.50
CA LEU A 99 6.94 9.91 -20.11
C LEU A 99 5.68 9.51 -19.35
N VAL A 100 5.73 8.38 -18.64
CA VAL A 100 4.64 7.92 -17.76
C VAL A 100 5.11 7.95 -16.31
N VAL A 101 4.54 8.83 -15.50
CA VAL A 101 4.86 8.94 -14.06
C VAL A 101 3.92 8.04 -13.28
N ALA A 102 4.47 6.99 -12.67
CA ALA A 102 3.77 5.93 -11.95
C ALA A 102 4.42 5.62 -10.58
N LEU A 103 4.94 6.66 -9.90
CA LEU A 103 5.76 6.54 -8.68
C LEU A 103 4.97 6.08 -7.45
N GLY A 104 3.63 6.06 -7.53
CA GLY A 104 2.79 5.56 -6.45
C GLY A 104 2.56 6.58 -5.33
N SER A 105 2.57 6.10 -4.09
CA SER A 105 2.22 6.89 -2.90
C SER A 105 3.15 6.61 -1.73
N ALA A 106 3.19 7.57 -0.82
CA ALA A 106 3.82 7.48 0.49
C ALA A 106 2.77 7.66 1.61
N THR A 107 3.14 7.34 2.83
CA THR A 107 2.33 7.61 4.02
C THR A 107 2.09 9.12 4.14
N ALA A 108 0.83 9.53 4.37
CA ALA A 108 0.46 10.92 4.63
C ALA A 108 0.49 11.17 6.15
N ASP A 109 1.33 12.09 6.57
CA ASP A 109 1.40 12.55 7.98
C ASP A 109 0.39 13.65 8.32
N PHE A 110 -0.25 14.23 7.29
CA PHE A 110 -1.18 15.37 7.38
C PHE A 110 -0.61 16.60 8.10
N GLY A 111 0.72 16.70 8.24
CA GLY A 111 1.39 17.74 9.01
C GLY A 111 1.18 17.62 10.52
N ILE A 112 0.76 16.46 11.02
CA ILE A 112 0.54 16.19 12.44
C ILE A 112 1.90 16.04 13.12
N PRO A 113 2.20 16.85 14.16
CA PRO A 113 3.48 16.81 14.86
C PRO A 113 3.81 15.42 15.41
N GLY A 114 5.05 15.00 15.23
CA GLY A 114 5.61 13.77 15.77
C GLY A 114 5.23 12.48 15.03
N VAL A 115 4.37 12.54 13.98
CA VAL A 115 4.02 11.35 13.21
C VAL A 115 5.23 10.79 12.46
N LYS A 116 6.06 11.65 11.85
CA LYS A 116 7.26 11.22 11.12
C LYS A 116 8.32 10.61 12.03
N GLU A 117 8.44 11.15 13.25
CA GLU A 117 9.47 10.81 14.20
C GLU A 117 9.11 9.60 15.09
N HIS A 118 7.81 9.42 15.38
CA HIS A 118 7.37 8.51 16.44
C HIS A 118 6.31 7.49 15.98
N ALA A 119 5.89 7.52 14.72
CA ALA A 119 4.96 6.53 14.18
C ALA A 119 5.60 5.74 13.03
N LEU A 120 5.23 4.47 12.93
CA LEU A 120 5.71 3.55 11.89
C LEU A 120 4.72 3.53 10.73
N GLY A 121 5.19 3.87 9.53
CA GLY A 121 4.40 3.74 8.30
C GLY A 121 4.26 2.29 7.84
N MET A 122 3.44 2.07 6.80
CA MET A 122 3.26 0.75 6.21
C MET A 122 3.13 0.82 4.68
N LYS A 123 4.19 1.25 4.01
CA LYS A 123 4.26 1.40 2.56
C LYS A 123 5.45 0.67 1.91
N SER A 124 6.36 0.12 2.70
CA SER A 124 7.53 -0.62 2.23
C SER A 124 7.75 -1.90 3.05
N ILE A 125 8.50 -2.84 2.47
CA ILE A 125 8.93 -4.06 3.18
C ILE A 125 9.76 -3.69 4.40
N GLN A 126 10.62 -2.67 4.29
CA GLN A 126 11.45 -2.19 5.39
C GLN A 126 10.58 -1.72 6.57
N GLU A 127 9.57 -0.90 6.32
CA GLU A 127 8.63 -0.47 7.36
C GLU A 127 7.87 -1.65 7.98
N ALA A 128 7.44 -2.62 7.18
CA ALA A 128 6.78 -3.82 7.70
C ALA A 128 7.70 -4.66 8.59
N LEU A 129 8.98 -4.79 8.23
CA LEU A 129 9.97 -5.47 9.04
C LEU A 129 10.30 -4.71 10.34
N LEU A 130 10.35 -3.37 10.27
CA LEU A 130 10.51 -2.53 11.47
C LEU A 130 9.34 -2.71 12.45
N ILE A 131 8.09 -2.69 11.97
CA ILE A 131 6.91 -2.96 12.80
C ILE A 131 7.03 -4.34 13.45
N ARG A 132 7.36 -5.37 12.66
CA ARG A 132 7.53 -6.74 13.17
C ARG A 132 8.61 -6.80 14.25
N GLY A 133 9.78 -6.23 13.96
CA GLY A 133 10.91 -6.19 14.90
C GLY A 133 10.54 -5.47 16.19
N GLU A 134 9.84 -4.33 16.13
CA GLU A 134 9.45 -3.57 17.31
C GLU A 134 8.42 -4.32 18.15
N VAL A 135 7.39 -4.93 17.53
CA VAL A 135 6.40 -5.74 18.25
C VAL A 135 7.08 -6.92 18.95
N MET A 136 8.00 -7.60 18.27
CA MET A 136 8.72 -8.73 18.87
C MET A 136 9.68 -8.33 19.98
N ARG A 137 10.45 -7.24 19.80
CA ARG A 137 11.34 -6.73 20.87
C ARG A 137 10.56 -6.37 22.14
N ARG A 138 9.43 -5.68 21.98
CA ARG A 138 8.59 -5.32 23.15
C ARG A 138 7.95 -6.54 23.81
N PHE A 139 7.63 -7.57 23.04
CA PHE A 139 7.18 -8.84 23.60
C PHE A 139 8.29 -9.51 24.45
N GLU A 140 9.53 -9.56 23.93
CA GLU A 140 10.68 -10.08 24.66
C GLU A 140 10.99 -9.26 25.93
N ASP A 141 10.80 -7.95 25.90
CA ASP A 141 10.93 -7.10 27.10
C ASP A 141 9.89 -7.51 28.16
N LEU A 142 8.63 -7.72 27.78
CA LEU A 142 7.57 -8.20 28.68
C LEU A 142 7.85 -9.61 29.24
N CYS A 143 8.57 -10.46 28.49
CA CYS A 143 8.98 -11.79 29.00
C CYS A 143 10.02 -11.67 30.10
N ARG A 144 10.89 -10.65 30.06
CA ARG A 144 11.96 -10.43 31.05
C ARG A 144 11.46 -9.76 32.34
N PHE A 145 10.55 -8.81 32.22
CA PHE A 145 10.07 -8.03 33.33
C PHE A 145 8.88 -8.69 34.05
N THR A 146 8.85 -8.66 35.35
CA THR A 146 7.79 -9.24 36.17
C THR A 146 6.81 -8.19 36.70
N ASP A 147 7.02 -6.92 36.36
CA ASP A 147 6.13 -5.82 36.71
C ASP A 147 4.82 -5.89 35.90
N GLU A 148 3.81 -5.13 36.31
CA GLU A 148 2.50 -5.06 35.64
C GLU A 148 2.48 -4.08 34.47
N THR A 149 3.65 -3.75 33.87
CA THR A 149 3.76 -2.84 32.74
C THR A 149 2.95 -3.40 31.54
N ARG A 150 2.07 -2.59 31.00
CA ARG A 150 1.28 -2.93 29.81
C ARG A 150 1.88 -2.27 28.58
N LEU A 151 1.85 -3.00 27.47
CA LEU A 151 2.30 -2.53 26.16
C LEU A 151 1.09 -2.14 25.33
N GLY A 152 0.92 -0.86 25.05
CA GLY A 152 -0.11 -0.35 24.16
C GLY A 152 0.37 -0.27 22.70
N ILE A 153 -0.31 -0.97 21.80
CA ILE A 153 -0.10 -0.88 20.35
C ILE A 153 -1.29 -0.15 19.75
N SER A 154 -1.04 0.97 19.07
CA SER A 154 -2.09 1.77 18.45
C SER A 154 -1.95 1.76 16.93
N VAL A 155 -3.02 1.36 16.24
CA VAL A 155 -3.15 1.49 14.79
C VAL A 155 -4.02 2.70 14.51
N VAL A 156 -3.45 3.74 13.89
CA VAL A 156 -4.16 4.97 13.57
C VAL A 156 -4.65 4.92 12.13
N GLY A 157 -5.98 4.98 11.95
CA GLY A 157 -6.68 4.91 10.67
C GLY A 157 -7.57 3.68 10.56
N GLY A 158 -8.88 3.91 10.39
CA GLY A 158 -9.93 2.87 10.29
C GLY A 158 -10.21 2.39 8.85
N GLY A 159 -9.33 2.69 7.90
CA GLY A 159 -9.41 2.17 6.53
C GLY A 159 -9.03 0.68 6.42
N PRO A 160 -9.07 0.08 5.20
CA PRO A 160 -8.74 -1.33 5.00
C PRO A 160 -7.39 -1.73 5.61
N THR A 161 -6.35 -0.96 5.34
CA THR A 161 -4.99 -1.22 5.85
C THR A 161 -4.93 -1.27 7.38
N GLY A 162 -5.57 -0.30 8.06
CA GLY A 162 -5.59 -0.27 9.52
C GLY A 162 -6.39 -1.42 10.13
N VAL A 163 -7.53 -1.76 9.55
CA VAL A 163 -8.37 -2.90 9.96
C VAL A 163 -7.60 -4.21 9.82
N GLU A 164 -6.96 -4.44 8.66
CA GLU A 164 -6.13 -5.62 8.40
C GLU A 164 -4.95 -5.72 9.37
N MET A 165 -4.29 -4.60 9.63
CA MET A 165 -3.18 -4.53 10.58
C MET A 165 -3.63 -4.83 12.01
N ALA A 166 -4.68 -4.16 12.50
CA ALA A 166 -5.18 -4.34 13.86
C ALA A 166 -5.62 -5.79 14.10
N GLY A 167 -6.37 -6.37 13.15
CA GLY A 167 -6.78 -7.76 13.22
C GLY A 167 -5.61 -8.75 13.22
N ALA A 168 -4.62 -8.52 12.35
CA ALA A 168 -3.45 -9.39 12.26
C ALA A 168 -2.54 -9.32 13.49
N ILE A 169 -2.36 -8.13 14.11
CA ILE A 169 -1.64 -7.99 15.38
C ILE A 169 -2.42 -8.71 16.51
N ALA A 170 -3.74 -8.52 16.58
CA ALA A 170 -4.56 -9.21 17.57
C ALA A 170 -4.43 -10.74 17.48
N GLU A 171 -4.40 -11.29 16.26
CA GLU A 171 -4.20 -12.71 16.05
C GLU A 171 -2.77 -13.16 16.42
N LEU A 172 -1.75 -12.35 16.15
CA LEU A 172 -0.37 -12.63 16.56
C LEU A 172 -0.26 -12.72 18.08
N ILE A 173 -0.83 -11.74 18.79
CA ILE A 173 -0.80 -11.69 20.28
C ILE A 173 -1.57 -12.87 20.86
N ARG A 174 -2.79 -13.13 20.40
CA ARG A 174 -3.71 -14.10 21.01
C ARG A 174 -3.47 -15.54 20.57
N GLY A 175 -2.73 -15.75 19.52
CA GLY A 175 -2.32 -17.06 19.01
C GLY A 175 -0.88 -17.38 19.40
N PRO A 176 0.09 -17.12 18.49
CA PRO A 176 1.49 -17.54 18.69
C PRO A 176 2.12 -16.98 19.98
N LEU A 177 2.05 -15.66 20.22
CA LEU A 177 2.72 -15.05 21.40
C LEU A 177 2.10 -15.52 22.71
N LYS A 178 0.78 -15.72 22.75
CA LYS A 178 0.12 -16.34 23.91
C LYS A 178 0.55 -17.79 24.12
N GLY A 179 0.84 -18.51 23.05
CA GLY A 179 1.36 -19.88 23.10
C GLY A 179 2.80 -19.91 23.63
N ASP A 180 3.62 -18.92 23.25
CA ASP A 180 5.03 -18.82 23.65
C ASP A 180 5.15 -18.36 25.12
N GLU A 181 4.53 -17.24 25.52
CA GLU A 181 4.54 -16.70 26.88
C GLU A 181 3.19 -16.06 27.22
N PRO A 182 2.25 -16.81 27.83
CA PRO A 182 0.88 -16.34 28.12
C PRO A 182 0.80 -15.07 28.96
N ARG A 183 1.71 -14.90 29.92
CA ARG A 183 1.77 -13.73 30.80
C ARG A 183 2.12 -12.47 30.00
N ALA A 184 3.20 -12.51 29.24
CA ALA A 184 3.63 -11.38 28.41
C ALA A 184 2.54 -10.97 27.39
N ALA A 185 1.93 -11.95 26.72
CA ALA A 185 0.84 -11.69 25.77
C ALA A 185 -0.41 -11.07 26.44
N ALA A 186 -0.70 -11.40 27.70
CA ALA A 186 -1.82 -10.81 28.46
C ALA A 186 -1.58 -9.32 28.81
N HIS A 187 -0.35 -8.85 28.75
CA HIS A 187 0.02 -7.45 28.99
C HIS A 187 0.14 -6.63 27.70
N MET A 188 -0.21 -7.18 26.53
CA MET A 188 -0.24 -6.47 25.26
C MET A 188 -1.66 -6.04 24.90
N ASP A 189 -1.87 -4.73 24.81
CA ASP A 189 -3.13 -4.12 24.42
C ASP A 189 -3.03 -3.64 22.96
N ILE A 190 -4.05 -3.91 22.17
CA ILE A 190 -4.15 -3.39 20.82
C ILE A 190 -5.41 -2.56 20.64
N ARG A 191 -5.26 -1.40 19.99
CA ARG A 191 -6.37 -0.53 19.63
C ARG A 191 -6.28 -0.04 18.20
N ILE A 192 -7.44 0.26 17.62
CA ILE A 192 -7.56 0.97 16.35
C ILE A 192 -8.23 2.32 16.61
N ILE A 193 -7.62 3.39 16.10
CA ILE A 193 -8.06 4.77 16.31
C ILE A 193 -8.53 5.34 14.97
N GLU A 194 -9.78 5.81 14.92
CA GLU A 194 -10.37 6.40 13.72
C GLU A 194 -10.98 7.76 14.05
N ALA A 195 -10.65 8.77 13.23
CA ALA A 195 -11.16 10.12 13.37
C ALA A 195 -12.66 10.22 13.04
N GLY A 196 -13.13 9.36 12.13
CA GLY A 196 -14.52 9.31 11.71
C GLY A 196 -15.40 8.47 12.63
N PRO A 197 -16.72 8.44 12.35
CA PRO A 197 -17.70 7.76 13.19
C PRO A 197 -17.75 6.24 12.97
N ARG A 198 -16.96 5.68 12.03
CA ARG A 198 -16.99 4.25 11.71
C ARG A 198 -15.71 3.78 11.02
N LEU A 199 -15.39 2.51 11.18
CA LEU A 199 -14.36 1.84 10.41
C LEU A 199 -14.83 1.60 8.96
N LEU A 200 -13.89 1.43 8.04
CA LEU A 200 -14.16 1.16 6.62
C LEU A 200 -15.18 2.14 6.01
N PRO A 201 -14.93 3.45 6.01
CA PRO A 201 -15.91 4.45 5.59
C PRO A 201 -16.37 4.30 4.13
N SER A 202 -15.57 3.64 3.28
CA SER A 202 -15.91 3.33 1.89
C SER A 202 -16.84 2.13 1.70
N PHE A 203 -17.09 1.35 2.76
CA PHE A 203 -18.03 0.22 2.75
C PHE A 203 -19.40 0.63 3.28
N SER A 204 -20.41 -0.19 3.02
CA SER A 204 -21.75 -0.01 3.58
C SER A 204 -21.75 -0.08 5.12
N GLN A 205 -22.70 0.60 5.75
CA GLN A 205 -22.81 0.68 7.21
C GLN A 205 -22.86 -0.71 7.86
N SER A 206 -23.57 -1.67 7.25
CA SER A 206 -23.67 -3.03 7.77
C SER A 206 -22.33 -3.76 7.85
N LEU A 207 -21.48 -3.62 6.82
CA LEU A 207 -20.13 -4.20 6.80
C LEU A 207 -19.19 -3.47 7.75
N SER A 208 -19.31 -2.15 7.87
CA SER A 208 -18.56 -1.33 8.83
C SER A 208 -18.86 -1.77 10.28
N THR A 209 -20.14 -1.87 10.65
CA THR A 209 -20.57 -2.34 11.98
C THR A 209 -20.12 -3.78 12.25
N ARG A 210 -20.17 -4.64 11.23
CA ARG A 210 -19.67 -6.01 11.35
C ARG A 210 -18.16 -6.04 11.61
N THR A 211 -17.39 -5.20 10.92
CA THR A 211 -15.95 -5.10 11.08
C THR A 211 -15.55 -4.68 12.49
N ALA A 212 -16.18 -3.64 13.03
CA ALA A 212 -15.94 -3.20 14.41
C ALA A 212 -16.18 -4.34 15.42
N ARG A 213 -17.37 -4.98 15.33
CA ARG A 213 -17.72 -6.13 16.19
C ARG A 213 -16.72 -7.30 16.06
N ASP A 214 -16.24 -7.60 14.85
CA ASP A 214 -15.31 -8.70 14.63
C ASP A 214 -13.91 -8.37 15.17
N LEU A 215 -13.46 -7.09 15.14
CA LEU A 215 -12.24 -6.63 15.80
C LEU A 215 -12.36 -6.65 17.33
N GLU A 216 -13.47 -6.16 17.88
CA GLU A 216 -13.74 -6.22 19.33
C GLU A 216 -13.70 -7.66 19.86
N ARG A 217 -14.29 -8.62 19.12
CA ARG A 217 -14.21 -10.05 19.44
C ARG A 217 -12.81 -10.62 19.39
N LEU A 218 -11.93 -10.04 18.57
CA LEU A 218 -10.49 -10.33 18.57
C LEU A 218 -9.75 -9.59 19.70
N GLY A 219 -10.46 -8.73 20.47
CA GLY A 219 -9.97 -7.95 21.58
C GLY A 219 -9.16 -6.74 21.17
N VAL A 220 -9.47 -6.19 20.03
CA VAL A 220 -9.03 -4.87 19.62
C VAL A 220 -9.97 -3.83 20.24
N ASP A 221 -9.41 -2.84 20.91
CA ASP A 221 -10.18 -1.68 21.37
C ASP A 221 -10.43 -0.73 20.18
N VAL A 222 -11.72 -0.51 19.87
CA VAL A 222 -12.14 0.29 18.71
C VAL A 222 -12.50 1.71 19.15
N ILE A 223 -11.62 2.66 18.89
CA ILE A 223 -11.76 4.07 19.27
C ILE A 223 -12.19 4.88 18.05
N LEU A 224 -13.43 5.33 18.03
CA LEU A 224 -14.03 6.13 16.96
C LEU A 224 -14.19 7.60 17.37
N ASN A 225 -14.35 8.51 16.39
CA ASN A 225 -14.51 9.95 16.59
C ASN A 225 -13.34 10.59 17.36
N LYS A 226 -12.14 10.04 17.21
CA LYS A 226 -10.93 10.54 17.87
C LYS A 226 -9.86 10.89 16.82
N ALA A 227 -9.77 12.17 16.49
CA ALA A 227 -8.72 12.69 15.62
C ALA A 227 -7.42 12.88 16.43
N VAL A 228 -6.31 12.38 15.89
CA VAL A 228 -4.98 12.54 16.49
C VAL A 228 -4.50 13.97 16.25
N GLN A 229 -4.07 14.65 17.30
CA GLN A 229 -3.46 15.98 17.27
C GLN A 229 -1.94 15.91 17.19
N SER A 230 -1.31 14.98 17.93
CA SER A 230 0.13 14.79 17.92
C SER A 230 0.51 13.38 18.39
N VAL A 231 1.70 12.95 18.00
CA VAL A 231 2.32 11.69 18.45
C VAL A 231 3.65 12.04 19.14
N ALA A 232 3.85 11.54 20.35
CA ALA A 232 5.08 11.69 21.10
C ALA A 232 5.61 10.29 21.48
N PRO A 233 6.84 10.16 21.97
CA PRO A 233 7.33 8.89 22.50
C PRO A 233 6.33 8.31 23.52
N ARG A 234 5.83 7.11 23.25
CA ARG A 234 4.90 6.34 24.08
C ARG A 234 3.52 6.99 24.33
N LYS A 235 3.11 7.99 23.50
CA LYS A 235 1.88 8.75 23.75
C LYS A 235 1.28 9.28 22.46
N ILE A 236 -0.06 9.20 22.37
CA ILE A 236 -0.88 9.88 21.36
C ILE A 236 -1.78 10.87 22.07
N THR A 237 -1.83 12.11 21.60
CA THR A 237 -2.75 13.16 22.05
C THR A 237 -3.83 13.39 21.00
N PHE A 238 -5.08 13.45 21.43
CA PHE A 238 -6.23 13.73 20.57
C PHE A 238 -6.59 15.21 20.53
N THR A 239 -7.33 15.63 19.52
CA THR A 239 -7.75 17.03 19.34
C THR A 239 -8.65 17.56 20.46
N ASN A 240 -9.25 16.69 21.25
CA ASN A 240 -10.04 17.06 22.43
C ASN A 240 -9.20 17.16 23.72
N GLY A 241 -7.88 17.02 23.63
CA GLY A 241 -6.93 17.08 24.75
C GLY A 241 -6.76 15.77 25.53
N GLU A 242 -7.55 14.73 25.25
CA GLU A 242 -7.34 13.41 25.86
C GLU A 242 -6.04 12.78 25.35
N GLU A 243 -5.44 11.91 26.15
CA GLU A 243 -4.22 11.20 25.83
C GLU A 243 -4.37 9.70 26.02
N VAL A 244 -3.62 8.93 25.23
CA VAL A 244 -3.52 7.48 25.36
C VAL A 244 -2.06 7.04 25.27
N GLY A 245 -1.64 6.12 26.17
CA GLY A 245 -0.34 5.49 26.09
C GLY A 245 -0.22 4.60 24.87
N SER A 246 0.86 4.73 24.11
CA SER A 246 1.10 3.96 22.88
C SER A 246 2.60 3.76 22.69
N GLU A 247 3.10 2.62 23.10
CA GLU A 247 4.52 2.26 22.96
C GLU A 247 4.88 2.01 21.49
N ILE A 248 3.90 1.50 20.71
CA ILE A 248 4.03 1.33 19.27
C ILE A 248 2.87 2.01 18.58
N THR A 249 3.15 3.03 17.77
CA THR A 249 2.14 3.72 16.96
C THR A 249 2.36 3.35 15.48
N ILE A 250 1.36 2.71 14.87
CA ILE A 250 1.35 2.34 13.46
C ILE A 250 0.43 3.29 12.71
N TRP A 251 0.95 4.01 11.72
CA TRP A 251 0.21 5.04 11.01
C TRP A 251 -0.34 4.51 9.69
N ALA A 252 -1.63 4.24 9.66
CA ALA A 252 -2.41 3.79 8.51
C ALA A 252 -3.53 4.76 8.11
N ALA A 253 -3.48 6.02 8.59
CA ALA A 253 -4.56 7.01 8.45
C ALA A 253 -4.72 7.56 7.04
N GLY A 254 -3.74 7.42 6.17
CA GLY A 254 -3.87 7.88 4.80
C GLY A 254 -2.58 7.84 3.99
N VAL A 255 -2.75 8.16 2.71
CA VAL A 255 -1.67 8.17 1.72
C VAL A 255 -1.70 9.44 0.89
N GLN A 256 -0.53 9.86 0.42
CA GLN A 256 -0.34 10.99 -0.50
C GLN A 256 0.49 10.54 -1.70
N GLY A 257 0.53 11.34 -2.77
CA GLY A 257 1.46 11.08 -3.87
C GLY A 257 2.89 10.96 -3.37
N GLU A 258 3.69 10.12 -4.01
CA GLU A 258 5.11 9.93 -3.67
C GLU A 258 5.84 11.27 -3.71
N PRO A 259 6.52 11.72 -2.63
CA PRO A 259 7.13 13.06 -2.56
C PRO A 259 8.16 13.37 -3.65
N THR A 260 8.74 12.36 -4.26
CA THR A 260 9.67 12.54 -5.40
C THR A 260 9.05 13.35 -6.54
N ILE A 261 7.71 13.36 -6.69
CA ILE A 261 7.03 14.15 -7.73
C ILE A 261 7.27 15.66 -7.58
N GLU A 262 7.54 16.15 -6.37
CA GLU A 262 7.82 17.56 -6.09
C GLU A 262 9.13 18.03 -6.76
N LYS A 263 10.08 17.11 -6.98
CA LYS A 263 11.37 17.39 -7.64
C LYS A 263 11.26 17.42 -9.16
N LEU A 264 10.15 16.92 -9.73
CA LEU A 264 9.99 16.75 -11.18
C LEU A 264 9.50 18.01 -11.90
N ASN A 265 9.25 19.11 -11.17
CA ASN A 265 8.76 20.37 -11.69
C ASN A 265 7.50 20.22 -12.57
N LEU A 266 6.56 19.39 -12.10
CA LEU A 266 5.25 19.17 -12.71
C LEU A 266 4.16 19.92 -11.92
N PRO A 267 3.06 20.33 -12.55
CA PRO A 267 1.94 20.96 -11.83
C PRO A 267 1.35 19.98 -10.81
N LEU A 268 1.28 20.43 -9.56
CA LEU A 268 0.75 19.63 -8.45
C LEU A 268 -0.55 20.25 -7.90
N SER A 269 -1.48 19.38 -7.55
CA SER A 269 -2.70 19.73 -6.81
C SER A 269 -2.98 18.64 -5.77
N ARG A 270 -3.29 19.05 -4.52
CA ARG A 270 -3.58 18.12 -3.42
C ARG A 270 -2.51 17.01 -3.27
N LYS A 271 -1.23 17.40 -3.39
CA LYS A 271 -0.07 16.49 -3.35
C LYS A 271 -0.08 15.37 -4.41
N ARG A 272 -0.71 15.62 -5.55
CA ARG A 272 -0.70 14.75 -6.74
C ARG A 272 -0.40 15.57 -7.98
N ILE A 273 0.06 14.93 -9.05
CA ILE A 273 0.31 15.57 -10.34
C ILE A 273 -1.03 15.94 -10.98
N ASP A 274 -1.21 17.21 -11.32
CA ASP A 274 -2.45 17.71 -11.90
C ASP A 274 -2.63 17.23 -13.36
N CYS A 275 -3.72 16.54 -13.63
CA CYS A 275 -3.97 15.84 -14.88
C CYS A 275 -5.23 16.34 -15.57
N LEU A 276 -5.24 16.22 -16.90
CA LEU A 276 -6.44 16.23 -17.70
C LEU A 276 -7.23 14.92 -17.50
N ASP A 277 -8.46 14.90 -17.98
CA ASP A 277 -9.29 13.68 -17.97
C ASP A 277 -8.73 12.53 -18.83
N THR A 278 -7.85 12.86 -19.80
CA THR A 278 -7.08 11.91 -20.61
C THR A 278 -5.92 11.25 -19.86
N LEU A 279 -5.57 11.71 -18.65
CA LEU A 279 -4.40 11.38 -17.84
C LEU A 279 -3.09 12.04 -18.32
N GLN A 280 -3.13 12.93 -19.29
CA GLN A 280 -2.00 13.80 -19.59
C GLN A 280 -1.81 14.81 -18.48
N VAL A 281 -0.55 15.13 -18.17
CA VAL A 281 -0.21 16.17 -17.21
C VAL A 281 -0.57 17.54 -17.84
N LYS A 282 -1.25 18.42 -17.10
CA LYS A 282 -1.62 19.75 -17.58
C LYS A 282 -0.40 20.54 -18.05
N GLY A 283 -0.47 21.10 -19.24
CA GLY A 283 0.63 21.83 -19.86
C GLY A 283 1.73 20.96 -20.49
N HIS A 284 1.66 19.64 -20.35
CA HIS A 284 2.69 18.70 -20.83
C HIS A 284 2.09 17.53 -21.63
N PRO A 285 1.79 17.70 -22.92
CA PRO A 285 1.06 16.69 -23.72
C PRO A 285 1.81 15.37 -23.94
N HIS A 286 3.11 15.34 -23.66
CA HIS A 286 3.95 14.14 -23.76
C HIS A 286 4.16 13.42 -22.42
N ILE A 287 3.64 14.00 -21.31
CA ILE A 287 3.80 13.45 -19.95
C ILE A 287 2.43 12.97 -19.45
N TRP A 288 2.41 11.77 -18.90
CA TRP A 288 1.24 11.11 -18.36
C TRP A 288 1.45 10.78 -16.89
N ALA A 289 0.42 10.89 -16.07
CA ALA A 289 0.48 10.43 -14.68
C ALA A 289 -0.59 9.37 -14.43
N ILE A 290 -0.22 8.29 -13.73
CA ILE A 290 -1.10 7.17 -13.42
C ILE A 290 -0.92 6.67 -11.98
N GLY A 291 -1.95 6.05 -11.45
CA GLY A 291 -1.94 5.51 -10.08
C GLY A 291 -2.05 6.59 -9.02
N ASP A 292 -1.47 6.33 -7.87
CA ASP A 292 -1.67 7.13 -6.66
C ASP A 292 -1.10 8.55 -6.78
N ASN A 293 -0.08 8.76 -7.59
CA ASN A 293 0.47 10.10 -7.83
C ASN A 293 -0.32 10.94 -8.86
N ALA A 294 -1.31 10.36 -9.55
CA ALA A 294 -2.13 11.08 -10.51
C ALA A 294 -3.30 11.80 -9.84
N GLY A 295 -3.41 13.10 -10.04
CA GLY A 295 -4.52 13.95 -9.59
C GLY A 295 -5.72 13.93 -10.54
N ALA A 296 -5.96 12.80 -11.21
CA ALA A 296 -7.07 12.65 -12.13
C ALA A 296 -8.41 12.58 -11.40
N ILE A 297 -9.43 13.23 -11.98
CA ILE A 297 -10.78 13.34 -11.41
C ILE A 297 -11.81 12.60 -12.27
N ASP A 298 -12.88 12.14 -11.64
CA ASP A 298 -14.04 11.57 -12.32
C ASP A 298 -14.95 12.66 -12.90
N ALA A 299 -16.00 12.28 -13.60
CA ALA A 299 -16.98 13.20 -14.17
C ALA A 299 -17.76 14.03 -13.13
N LYS A 300 -17.66 13.69 -11.84
CA LYS A 300 -18.29 14.39 -10.71
C LYS A 300 -17.31 15.33 -10.00
N GLY A 301 -16.04 15.41 -10.47
CA GLY A 301 -14.99 16.22 -9.86
C GLY A 301 -14.28 15.57 -8.67
N ASN A 302 -14.53 14.28 -8.38
CA ASN A 302 -13.86 13.56 -7.30
C ASN A 302 -12.56 12.96 -7.79
N LEU A 303 -11.52 13.00 -6.96
CA LEU A 303 -10.27 12.29 -7.23
C LEU A 303 -10.51 10.77 -7.28
N TYR A 304 -9.92 10.09 -8.25
CA TYR A 304 -9.91 8.64 -8.24
C TYR A 304 -9.19 8.10 -6.99
N PRO A 305 -9.69 6.99 -6.39
CA PRO A 305 -9.08 6.41 -5.20
C PRO A 305 -7.68 5.84 -5.49
N MET A 306 -6.80 5.89 -4.50
CA MET A 306 -5.44 5.35 -4.55
C MET A 306 -5.46 3.83 -4.32
N VAL A 307 -5.92 3.08 -5.31
CA VAL A 307 -6.02 1.62 -5.27
C VAL A 307 -5.46 0.98 -6.54
N ALA A 308 -4.91 -0.21 -6.42
CA ALA A 308 -4.28 -0.93 -7.53
C ALA A 308 -5.18 -1.08 -8.78
N PRO A 309 -6.49 -1.38 -8.68
CA PRO A 309 -7.37 -1.45 -9.85
C PRO A 309 -7.45 -0.14 -10.66
N VAL A 310 -7.40 1.02 -10.01
CA VAL A 310 -7.35 2.33 -10.70
C VAL A 310 -6.04 2.45 -11.46
N ALA A 311 -4.89 2.24 -10.79
CA ALA A 311 -3.57 2.33 -11.40
C ALA A 311 -3.43 1.43 -12.63
N MET A 312 -3.91 0.18 -12.54
CA MET A 312 -3.85 -0.79 -13.65
C MET A 312 -4.77 -0.41 -14.83
N GLN A 313 -5.95 0.15 -14.56
CA GLN A 313 -6.87 0.61 -15.62
C GLN A 313 -6.33 1.87 -16.29
N GLN A 314 -5.80 2.83 -15.52
CA GLN A 314 -5.14 4.02 -16.04
C GLN A 314 -3.93 3.65 -16.91
N ALA A 315 -3.12 2.70 -16.49
CA ALA A 315 -1.97 2.20 -17.25
C ALA A 315 -2.37 1.65 -18.64
N ARG A 316 -3.41 0.81 -18.70
CA ARG A 316 -3.92 0.27 -19.98
C ARG A 316 -4.52 1.37 -20.84
N HIS A 317 -5.18 2.34 -20.22
CA HIS A 317 -5.73 3.48 -20.93
C HIS A 317 -4.61 4.33 -21.56
N VAL A 318 -3.60 4.73 -20.80
CA VAL A 318 -2.46 5.53 -21.30
C VAL A 318 -1.74 4.79 -22.42
N ALA A 319 -1.49 3.48 -22.29
CA ALA A 319 -0.89 2.69 -23.36
C ALA A 319 -1.73 2.71 -24.65
N LYS A 320 -3.06 2.69 -24.54
CA LYS A 320 -3.98 2.85 -25.69
C LYS A 320 -3.92 4.25 -26.28
N GLN A 321 -3.84 5.29 -25.46
CA GLN A 321 -3.77 6.69 -25.93
C GLN A 321 -2.43 6.97 -26.64
N ILE A 322 -1.30 6.54 -26.09
CA ILE A 322 0.02 6.68 -26.72
C ILE A 322 0.02 6.01 -28.11
N ARG A 323 -0.58 4.83 -28.22
CA ARG A 323 -0.74 4.17 -29.54
C ARG A 323 -1.62 4.99 -30.48
N ALA A 324 -2.75 5.50 -29.99
CA ALA A 324 -3.67 6.31 -30.80
C ALA A 324 -2.99 7.56 -31.37
N LEU A 325 -2.17 8.25 -30.55
CA LEU A 325 -1.36 9.39 -31.01
C LEU A 325 -0.39 9.00 -32.10
N GLY A 326 0.31 7.87 -31.98
CA GLY A 326 1.20 7.36 -33.02
C GLY A 326 0.49 6.99 -34.34
N GLU A 327 -0.81 6.72 -34.27
CA GLU A 327 -1.67 6.45 -35.43
C GLU A 327 -2.40 7.73 -35.93
N GLY A 328 -2.12 8.91 -35.39
CA GLY A 328 -2.78 10.18 -35.73
C GLY A 328 -4.23 10.26 -35.28
N LYS A 329 -4.66 9.44 -34.32
CA LYS A 329 -6.03 9.39 -33.78
C LYS A 329 -6.20 10.29 -32.57
N ALA A 330 -7.40 10.77 -32.38
CA ALA A 330 -7.78 11.51 -31.15
C ALA A 330 -7.70 10.61 -29.91
N ILE A 331 -7.29 11.20 -28.79
CA ILE A 331 -7.29 10.56 -27.47
C ILE A 331 -8.63 10.75 -26.77
N SER A 332 -8.93 9.91 -25.78
CA SER A 332 -10.22 9.88 -25.09
C SER A 332 -10.06 10.01 -23.58
N PRO A 333 -11.07 10.52 -22.85
CA PRO A 333 -11.08 10.57 -21.40
C PRO A 333 -10.99 9.19 -20.76
N PHE A 334 -10.34 9.12 -19.59
CA PHE A 334 -10.32 7.92 -18.76
C PHE A 334 -11.63 7.77 -17.99
N LYS A 335 -12.12 6.55 -17.93
CA LYS A 335 -13.28 6.18 -17.10
C LYS A 335 -12.93 4.97 -16.27
N TYR A 336 -12.98 5.11 -14.96
CA TYR A 336 -12.76 4.00 -14.03
C TYR A 336 -13.99 3.09 -13.95
N ARG A 337 -13.77 1.81 -14.04
CA ARG A 337 -14.76 0.79 -13.71
C ARG A 337 -14.44 0.21 -12.35
N ASP A 338 -15.27 0.51 -11.38
CA ASP A 338 -15.09 0.02 -10.01
C ASP A 338 -15.14 -1.52 -9.98
N LYS A 339 -14.18 -2.10 -9.24
CA LYS A 339 -14.03 -3.55 -9.06
C LYS A 339 -14.50 -4.00 -7.68
N GLY A 340 -15.03 -3.06 -6.88
CA GLY A 340 -15.38 -3.29 -5.50
C GLY A 340 -14.19 -3.21 -4.55
N SER A 341 -14.49 -3.42 -3.28
CA SER A 341 -13.53 -3.34 -2.18
C SER A 341 -13.63 -4.58 -1.29
N MET A 342 -12.51 -4.95 -0.68
CA MET A 342 -12.46 -6.04 0.30
C MET A 342 -11.41 -5.73 1.37
N ALA A 343 -11.64 -6.26 2.57
CA ALA A 343 -10.69 -6.21 3.67
C ALA A 343 -10.82 -7.47 4.53
N THR A 344 -9.69 -8.02 4.95
CA THR A 344 -9.70 -9.08 5.97
C THR A 344 -9.61 -8.47 7.36
N ILE A 345 -10.24 -9.13 8.33
CA ILE A 345 -10.26 -8.70 9.73
C ILE A 345 -9.47 -9.71 10.57
N GLY A 346 -9.40 -10.92 10.10
CA GLY A 346 -8.74 -12.03 10.74
C GLY A 346 -9.17 -13.34 10.09
N ARG A 347 -8.75 -14.44 10.70
CA ARG A 347 -9.07 -15.79 10.21
C ARG A 347 -10.57 -16.01 10.15
N HIS A 348 -11.10 -16.43 8.98
CA HIS A 348 -12.51 -16.61 8.68
C HIS A 348 -13.35 -15.32 8.76
N LYS A 349 -12.71 -14.16 8.86
CA LYS A 349 -13.37 -12.87 9.01
C LYS A 349 -12.84 -11.91 7.96
N ALA A 350 -13.67 -11.59 6.99
CA ALA A 350 -13.41 -10.59 5.98
C ALA A 350 -14.73 -9.93 5.55
N VAL A 351 -14.64 -8.84 4.86
CA VAL A 351 -15.75 -8.14 4.22
C VAL A 351 -15.42 -7.86 2.76
N VAL A 352 -16.44 -8.03 1.90
CA VAL A 352 -16.35 -7.78 0.45
C VAL A 352 -17.59 -7.02 0.03
N GLU A 353 -17.39 -5.97 -0.78
CA GLU A 353 -18.47 -5.21 -1.41
C GLU A 353 -18.13 -4.97 -2.88
N VAL A 354 -18.96 -5.52 -3.78
CA VAL A 354 -18.81 -5.40 -5.23
C VAL A 354 -20.16 -5.03 -5.83
N GLY A 355 -20.37 -3.75 -6.13
CA GLY A 355 -21.68 -3.25 -6.55
C GLY A 355 -22.77 -3.59 -5.51
N PRO A 356 -23.84 -4.30 -5.86
CA PRO A 356 -24.90 -4.67 -4.92
C PRO A 356 -24.52 -5.85 -4.02
N ILE A 357 -23.46 -6.59 -4.33
CA ILE A 357 -23.07 -7.82 -3.62
C ILE A 357 -22.27 -7.44 -2.38
N LYS A 358 -22.76 -7.89 -1.21
CA LYS A 358 -22.10 -7.72 0.09
C LYS A 358 -21.91 -9.09 0.72
N MET A 359 -20.68 -9.39 1.09
CA MET A 359 -20.32 -10.65 1.75
C MET A 359 -19.52 -10.36 3.03
N ALA A 360 -19.65 -11.21 4.03
CA ALA A 360 -18.87 -11.16 5.26
C ALA A 360 -18.55 -12.57 5.77
N GLY A 361 -17.53 -12.69 6.63
CA GLY A 361 -17.15 -13.96 7.25
C GLY A 361 -16.39 -14.89 6.29
N ILE A 362 -16.65 -16.18 6.38
CA ILE A 362 -15.92 -17.24 5.68
C ILE A 362 -15.92 -17.08 4.15
N PRO A 363 -17.08 -16.86 3.47
CA PRO A 363 -17.09 -16.70 2.01
C PRO A 363 -16.28 -15.48 1.55
N ALA A 364 -16.39 -14.37 2.27
CA ALA A 364 -15.60 -13.16 1.98
C ALA A 364 -14.12 -13.41 2.19
N TRP A 365 -13.74 -14.19 3.21
CA TRP A 365 -12.36 -14.53 3.51
C TRP A 365 -11.72 -15.40 2.40
N TYR A 366 -12.43 -16.42 1.91
CA TYR A 366 -11.95 -17.21 0.75
C TYR A 366 -11.85 -16.35 -0.52
N ALA A 367 -12.82 -15.49 -0.79
CA ALA A 367 -12.77 -14.57 -1.94
C ALA A 367 -11.54 -13.66 -1.85
N TRP A 368 -11.23 -13.15 -0.64
CA TRP A 368 -10.06 -12.33 -0.38
C TRP A 368 -8.75 -13.10 -0.66
N LEU A 369 -8.60 -14.33 -0.11
CA LEU A 369 -7.43 -15.18 -0.34
C LEU A 369 -7.19 -15.45 -1.84
N TRP A 370 -8.23 -15.88 -2.55
CA TRP A 370 -8.16 -16.20 -3.97
C TRP A 370 -7.76 -15.01 -4.82
N LEU A 371 -8.38 -13.85 -4.58
CA LEU A 371 -8.08 -12.65 -5.35
C LEU A 371 -6.62 -12.24 -5.16
N HIS A 372 -6.14 -12.20 -3.93
CA HIS A 372 -4.76 -11.80 -3.63
C HIS A 372 -3.75 -12.77 -4.22
N LEU A 373 -4.00 -14.07 -4.16
CA LEU A 373 -3.14 -15.08 -4.77
C LEU A 373 -3.10 -14.96 -6.32
N ILE A 374 -4.22 -14.64 -6.96
CA ILE A 374 -4.27 -14.43 -8.43
C ILE A 374 -3.39 -13.24 -8.83
N TYR A 375 -3.51 -12.12 -8.12
CA TYR A 375 -2.77 -10.88 -8.43
C TYR A 375 -1.30 -10.90 -7.98
N LEU A 376 -0.92 -11.76 -7.06
CA LEU A 376 0.47 -11.93 -6.62
C LEU A 376 1.34 -12.38 -7.79
N LEU A 377 2.49 -11.73 -7.99
CA LEU A 377 3.40 -12.05 -9.08
C LEU A 377 4.35 -13.20 -8.70
N GLY A 378 4.69 -14.01 -9.70
CA GLY A 378 5.67 -15.09 -9.57
C GLY A 378 5.10 -16.40 -9.00
N GLY A 379 5.38 -17.51 -9.69
CA GLY A 379 4.94 -18.85 -9.26
C GLY A 379 5.52 -19.24 -7.89
N ARG A 380 6.83 -18.97 -7.68
CA ARG A 380 7.49 -19.21 -6.39
C ARG A 380 6.79 -18.44 -5.25
N ASN A 381 6.49 -17.17 -5.46
CA ASN A 381 5.83 -16.33 -4.47
C ASN A 381 4.43 -16.87 -4.12
N LYS A 382 3.66 -17.30 -5.14
CA LYS A 382 2.34 -17.92 -4.92
C LYS A 382 2.44 -19.19 -4.09
N ILE A 383 3.37 -20.08 -4.42
CA ILE A 383 3.58 -21.34 -3.70
C ILE A 383 4.03 -21.06 -2.26
N GLY A 384 5.01 -20.17 -2.06
CA GLY A 384 5.48 -19.77 -0.73
C GLY A 384 4.36 -19.17 0.12
N THR A 385 3.58 -18.22 -0.44
CA THR A 385 2.43 -17.65 0.25
C THR A 385 1.37 -18.70 0.61
N MET A 386 1.08 -19.65 -0.29
CA MET A 386 0.15 -20.75 -0.02
C MET A 386 0.68 -21.66 1.09
N ALA A 387 1.98 -21.96 1.10
CA ALA A 387 2.61 -22.78 2.14
C ALA A 387 2.53 -22.09 3.50
N ASP A 388 2.90 -20.80 3.59
CA ASP A 388 2.77 -20.01 4.83
C ASP A 388 1.31 -19.94 5.31
N TRP A 389 0.37 -19.66 4.42
CA TRP A 389 -1.06 -19.63 4.78
C TRP A 389 -1.57 -20.98 5.26
N THR A 390 -1.16 -22.08 4.62
CA THR A 390 -1.55 -23.44 5.01
C THR A 390 -0.97 -23.80 6.38
N TRP A 391 0.33 -23.50 6.58
CA TRP A 391 0.98 -23.71 7.87
C TRP A 391 0.30 -22.92 8.98
N ASN A 392 0.15 -21.60 8.80
CA ASN A 392 -0.53 -20.73 9.77
C ASN A 392 -1.96 -21.20 10.05
N TYR A 393 -2.65 -21.72 9.01
CA TYR A 393 -4.02 -22.22 9.16
C TYR A 393 -4.10 -23.50 9.97
N LEU A 394 -3.18 -24.44 9.78
CA LEU A 394 -3.20 -25.74 10.46
C LEU A 394 -2.62 -25.68 11.88
N THR A 395 -1.54 -24.94 12.07
CA THR A 395 -0.79 -24.94 13.34
C THR A 395 -1.11 -23.78 14.26
N PHE A 396 -1.76 -22.69 13.76
CA PHE A 396 -1.89 -21.40 14.44
C PHE A 396 -0.55 -20.73 14.76
N ASP A 397 0.55 -21.26 14.22
CA ASP A 397 1.89 -20.72 14.37
C ASP A 397 2.26 -19.79 13.22
N ARG A 398 3.07 -18.75 13.52
CA ARG A 398 3.62 -17.80 12.54
C ARG A 398 5.14 -17.90 12.57
N GLY A 399 5.71 -18.66 11.67
CA GLY A 399 7.14 -19.01 11.66
C GLY A 399 8.11 -17.84 11.47
N ASN A 400 7.64 -16.66 11.07
CA ASN A 400 8.49 -15.48 10.78
C ASN A 400 8.65 -14.53 11.98
N ARG A 401 8.55 -15.01 13.23
CA ARG A 401 8.63 -14.20 14.47
C ARG A 401 10.04 -13.78 14.89
N HIS A 402 11.04 -13.90 14.04
CA HIS A 402 12.40 -13.51 14.38
C HIS A 402 12.61 -11.99 14.25
N ILE A 403 13.40 -11.46 15.17
CA ILE A 403 13.92 -10.09 15.12
C ILE A 403 15.10 -10.13 14.15
N MET A 404 14.93 -9.48 13.00
CA MET A 404 16.02 -9.26 12.05
C MET A 404 16.29 -7.76 12.04
N ASP A 405 17.34 -7.35 12.73
CA ASP A 405 17.82 -5.98 12.65
C ASP A 405 18.45 -5.83 11.25
N GLY A 406 17.79 -5.06 10.39
CA GLY A 406 18.45 -4.57 9.20
C GLY A 406 19.53 -3.60 9.65
N ASN A 407 20.80 -3.98 9.52
CA ASN A 407 21.94 -3.07 9.60
C ASN A 407 21.86 -2.03 8.47
#